data_1f1f4263e1ae25a33a0a211fd78b355f
#
_entry.id   1f1f4263e1ae25a33a0a211fd78b355f
#
_cell.length_a   1.000
_cell.length_b   1.000
_cell.length_c   1.000
_cell.angle_alpha   90.00
_cell.angle_beta   90.00
_cell.angle_gamma   90.00
#
_symmetry.space_group_name_H-M   'P 1'
#
loop_
_entity.id
_entity.type
_entity.pdbx_description
1 polymer ?
#
loop_
_entity_poly.entity_id
_entity_poly.type
_entity_poly.pdbx_seq_one_letter_code
_entity_poly.pdbx_strand_id
1 'polypeptide(L)'
;MSVILNNLQFSYPGADAERQPVLNIDHWAVESGEAVFLQGQSGCGKSTLLNLISGVLSGATGEISVLEQRLDAMSGSQRDRFRANHIGYVFQQFNLVPYLDALDNIRLANRFSSRKQSPERPLSDIQALLEGLQLSESEWSKPASRLSIGQQQRVAIARALVNQPEVLIADEPTSSLDQENRDNFMQVLMDQVERDRITLIFVSHDRTLEHHFKRVERLSDINQAGER
;
A
#
# COMPACT_ATOMS: atom_id res chain seq x y z
N MET A 1 -6.66 -6.81 -15.43
CA MET A 1 -6.16 -7.20 -14.10
C MET A 1 -5.09 -6.23 -13.67
N SER A 2 -5.10 -5.78 -12.41
CA SER A 2 -4.07 -4.86 -11.90
C SER A 2 -2.87 -5.58 -11.31
N VAL A 3 -3.05 -6.76 -10.71
CA VAL A 3 -1.95 -7.56 -10.15
C VAL A 3 -2.12 -9.01 -10.60
N ILE A 4 -1.04 -9.64 -11.01
CA ILE A 4 -0.98 -11.06 -11.35
C ILE A 4 0.33 -11.63 -10.82
N LEU A 5 0.23 -12.72 -10.09
CA LEU A 5 1.35 -13.54 -9.62
C LEU A 5 1.19 -14.93 -10.22
N ASN A 6 2.25 -15.45 -10.86
CA ASN A 6 2.27 -16.79 -11.41
C ASN A 6 3.55 -17.53 -10.98
N ASN A 7 3.39 -18.72 -10.38
CA ASN A 7 4.47 -19.58 -9.93
C ASN A 7 5.50 -18.82 -9.07
N LEU A 8 5.03 -17.93 -8.21
CA LEU A 8 5.87 -17.06 -7.40
C LEU A 8 6.48 -17.84 -6.25
N GLN A 9 7.83 -17.87 -6.16
CA GLN A 9 8.53 -18.36 -5.00
C GLN A 9 9.55 -17.33 -4.51
N PHE A 10 9.62 -17.17 -3.19
CA PHE A 10 10.56 -16.24 -2.57
C PHE A 10 11.13 -16.78 -1.26
N SER A 11 12.46 -16.66 -1.10
CA SER A 11 13.20 -16.87 0.14
C SER A 11 14.15 -15.70 0.37
N TYR A 12 14.35 -15.31 1.62
CA TYR A 12 15.35 -14.29 1.94
C TYR A 12 16.78 -14.82 1.73
N PRO A 13 17.71 -13.98 1.23
CA PRO A 13 19.11 -14.35 1.11
C PRO A 13 19.69 -14.80 2.45
N GLY A 14 20.51 -15.87 2.44
CA GLY A 14 21.12 -16.42 3.66
C GLY A 14 20.23 -17.36 4.48
N ALA A 15 19.03 -17.65 4.03
CA ALA A 15 18.28 -18.78 4.56
C ALA A 15 18.97 -20.08 4.10
N ASP A 16 19.14 -21.03 5.04
CA ASP A 16 19.66 -22.36 4.71
C ASP A 16 18.86 -22.96 3.56
N ALA A 17 19.52 -23.64 2.62
CA ALA A 17 18.88 -24.24 1.45
C ALA A 17 17.78 -25.27 1.80
N GLU A 18 17.74 -25.72 3.05
CA GLU A 18 16.72 -26.62 3.59
C GLU A 18 15.47 -25.88 4.14
N ARG A 19 15.51 -24.55 4.24
CA ARG A 19 14.34 -23.77 4.70
C ARG A 19 13.35 -23.60 3.58
N GLN A 20 12.09 -23.85 3.90
CA GLN A 20 10.97 -23.60 2.98
C GLN A 20 10.93 -22.12 2.55
N PRO A 21 10.50 -21.84 1.32
CA PRO A 21 10.30 -20.46 0.87
C PRO A 21 9.30 -19.73 1.80
N VAL A 22 9.46 -18.43 1.94
CA VAL A 22 8.50 -17.59 2.68
C VAL A 22 7.19 -17.45 1.89
N LEU A 23 7.29 -17.44 0.57
CA LEU A 23 6.15 -17.43 -0.33
C LEU A 23 6.32 -18.53 -1.39
N ASN A 24 5.21 -19.23 -1.64
CA ASN A 24 5.04 -20.20 -2.72
C ASN A 24 3.59 -20.10 -3.22
N ILE A 25 3.35 -19.31 -4.27
CA ILE A 25 2.03 -18.97 -4.78
C ILE A 25 1.95 -19.40 -6.24
N ASP A 26 1.10 -20.39 -6.55
CA ASP A 26 0.92 -20.88 -7.90
C ASP A 26 0.28 -19.83 -8.80
N HIS A 27 -0.85 -19.27 -8.35
CA HIS A 27 -1.55 -18.21 -9.05
C HIS A 27 -2.33 -17.31 -8.08
N TRP A 28 -2.22 -16.01 -8.26
CA TRP A 28 -3.05 -15.02 -7.59
C TRP A 28 -3.22 -13.79 -8.46
N ALA A 29 -4.45 -13.27 -8.53
CA ALA A 29 -4.74 -12.12 -9.36
C ALA A 29 -5.76 -11.20 -8.69
N VAL A 30 -5.63 -9.88 -8.92
CA VAL A 30 -6.55 -8.83 -8.48
C VAL A 30 -7.00 -8.04 -9.70
N GLU A 31 -8.31 -7.86 -9.84
CA GLU A 31 -8.89 -7.08 -10.92
C GLU A 31 -8.64 -5.58 -10.76
N SER A 32 -8.75 -4.85 -11.87
CA SER A 32 -8.63 -3.39 -11.84
C SER A 32 -9.81 -2.75 -11.10
N GLY A 33 -9.52 -1.88 -10.12
CA GLY A 33 -10.52 -1.23 -9.30
C GLY A 33 -11.15 -2.14 -8.23
N GLU A 34 -10.60 -3.35 -8.04
CA GLU A 34 -11.05 -4.27 -6.98
C GLU A 34 -10.39 -3.92 -5.64
N ALA A 35 -11.15 -4.03 -4.56
CA ALA A 35 -10.64 -3.95 -3.20
C ALA A 35 -10.63 -5.36 -2.57
N VAL A 36 -9.42 -5.83 -2.23
CA VAL A 36 -9.19 -7.15 -1.62
C VAL A 36 -8.71 -6.98 -0.19
N PHE A 37 -9.38 -7.67 0.73
CA PHE A 37 -8.91 -7.83 2.10
C PHE A 37 -8.09 -9.11 2.22
N LEU A 38 -6.82 -8.97 2.55
CA LEU A 38 -5.91 -10.10 2.73
C LEU A 38 -5.60 -10.32 4.21
N GLN A 39 -6.14 -11.39 4.75
CA GLN A 39 -5.91 -11.79 6.13
C GLN A 39 -4.70 -12.73 6.26
N GLY A 40 -4.00 -12.63 7.38
CA GLY A 40 -2.95 -13.62 7.72
C GLY A 40 -2.38 -13.36 9.11
N GLN A 41 -1.87 -14.42 9.72
CA GLN A 41 -1.18 -14.35 11.01
C GLN A 41 0.14 -13.58 10.89
N SER A 42 0.69 -13.14 12.02
CA SER A 42 2.03 -12.54 12.04
C SER A 42 3.07 -13.55 11.53
N GLY A 43 3.97 -13.07 10.66
CA GLY A 43 5.05 -13.91 10.11
C GLY A 43 4.67 -14.79 8.91
N CYS A 44 3.40 -14.83 8.47
CA CYS A 44 2.98 -15.69 7.33
C CYS A 44 3.43 -15.19 5.94
N GLY A 45 4.16 -14.06 5.85
CA GLY A 45 4.67 -13.54 4.58
C GLY A 45 3.90 -12.34 3.99
N LYS A 46 2.93 -11.75 4.69
CA LYS A 46 2.12 -10.60 4.20
C LYS A 46 2.99 -9.44 3.71
N SER A 47 3.83 -8.90 4.57
CA SER A 47 4.70 -7.77 4.21
C SER A 47 5.72 -8.15 3.13
N THR A 48 6.14 -9.41 3.08
CA THR A 48 7.00 -9.92 1.99
C THR A 48 6.26 -9.88 0.65
N LEU A 49 5.02 -10.35 0.62
CA LEU A 49 4.17 -10.30 -0.57
C LEU A 49 3.95 -8.85 -1.03
N LEU A 50 3.56 -7.96 -0.10
CA LEU A 50 3.33 -6.55 -0.43
C LEU A 50 4.60 -5.85 -0.93
N ASN A 51 5.75 -6.17 -0.36
CA ASN A 51 7.05 -5.62 -0.80
C ASN A 51 7.46 -6.13 -2.19
N LEU A 52 7.10 -7.35 -2.56
CA LEU A 52 7.31 -7.87 -3.92
C LEU A 52 6.37 -7.19 -4.93
N ILE A 53 5.07 -7.09 -4.61
CA ILE A 53 4.07 -6.43 -5.48
C ILE A 53 4.40 -4.94 -5.66
N SER A 54 4.91 -4.28 -4.62
CA SER A 54 5.34 -2.87 -4.71
C SER A 54 6.71 -2.68 -5.35
N GLY A 55 7.42 -3.76 -5.68
CA GLY A 55 8.77 -3.70 -6.27
C GLY A 55 9.87 -3.22 -5.30
N VAL A 56 9.60 -3.19 -3.99
CA VAL A 56 10.61 -2.91 -2.95
C VAL A 56 11.56 -4.10 -2.81
N LEU A 57 11.01 -5.32 -2.74
CA LEU A 57 11.79 -6.55 -2.80
C LEU A 57 11.92 -7.05 -4.25
N SER A 58 12.99 -7.79 -4.48
CA SER A 58 13.28 -8.47 -5.75
C SER A 58 13.97 -9.81 -5.48
N GLY A 59 14.16 -10.62 -6.53
CA GLY A 59 14.81 -11.91 -6.43
C GLY A 59 13.84 -13.08 -6.19
N ALA A 60 12.55 -12.86 -6.30
CA ALA A 60 11.59 -13.94 -6.44
C ALA A 60 11.76 -14.64 -7.80
N THR A 61 11.46 -15.94 -7.85
CA THR A 61 11.25 -16.66 -9.09
C THR A 61 9.78 -16.61 -9.48
N GLY A 62 9.44 -16.90 -10.73
CA GLY A 62 8.09 -16.77 -11.26
C GLY A 62 7.82 -15.37 -11.83
N GLU A 63 6.56 -15.02 -11.90
CA GLU A 63 6.10 -13.80 -12.55
C GLU A 63 5.37 -12.89 -11.57
N ILE A 64 5.76 -11.60 -11.55
CA ILE A 64 5.07 -10.53 -10.83
C ILE A 64 4.70 -9.46 -11.87
N SER A 65 3.43 -9.42 -12.24
CA SER A 65 2.90 -8.42 -13.17
C SER A 65 1.97 -7.46 -12.40
N VAL A 66 2.25 -6.17 -12.52
CA VAL A 66 1.41 -5.11 -11.94
C VAL A 66 1.11 -4.10 -13.04
N LEU A 67 -0.16 -3.81 -13.28
CA LEU A 67 -0.62 -2.93 -14.37
C LEU A 67 -0.02 -3.35 -15.72
N GLU A 68 -0.03 -4.65 -15.99
CA GLU A 68 0.51 -5.26 -17.22
C GLU A 68 2.03 -5.11 -17.39
N GLN A 69 2.74 -4.67 -16.35
CA GLN A 69 4.20 -4.53 -16.36
C GLN A 69 4.87 -5.59 -15.48
N ARG A 70 5.85 -6.26 -16.01
CA ARG A 70 6.64 -7.33 -15.37
C ARG A 70 7.67 -6.74 -14.40
N LEU A 71 7.33 -6.64 -13.10
CA LEU A 71 8.25 -6.10 -12.08
C LEU A 71 9.47 -6.99 -11.86
N ASP A 72 9.33 -8.31 -12.02
CA ASP A 72 10.42 -9.26 -11.91
C ASP A 72 11.50 -9.05 -12.97
N ALA A 73 11.13 -8.53 -14.14
CA ALA A 73 12.06 -8.23 -15.24
C ALA A 73 12.66 -6.81 -15.18
N MET A 74 12.21 -5.93 -14.27
CA MET A 74 12.68 -4.57 -14.15
C MET A 74 14.00 -4.45 -13.39
N SER A 75 14.85 -3.50 -13.79
CA SER A 75 15.96 -3.05 -12.96
C SER A 75 15.47 -2.31 -11.70
N GLY A 76 16.32 -2.14 -10.68
CA GLY A 76 15.97 -1.42 -9.46
C GLY A 76 15.43 0.00 -9.75
N SER A 77 16.11 0.76 -10.60
CA SER A 77 15.68 2.12 -10.96
C SER A 77 14.35 2.17 -11.73
N GLN A 78 14.05 1.13 -12.52
CA GLN A 78 12.75 1.02 -13.20
C GLN A 78 11.65 0.72 -12.19
N ARG A 79 11.87 -0.21 -11.23
CA ARG A 79 10.91 -0.49 -10.15
C ARG A 79 10.66 0.74 -9.27
N ASP A 80 11.70 1.48 -8.92
CA ASP A 80 11.55 2.71 -8.12
C ASP A 80 10.69 3.75 -8.83
N ARG A 81 10.92 3.93 -10.13
CA ARG A 81 10.11 4.85 -10.97
C ARG A 81 8.67 4.36 -11.12
N PHE A 82 8.49 3.06 -11.34
CA PHE A 82 7.16 2.45 -11.43
C PHE A 82 6.38 2.66 -10.14
N ARG A 83 6.99 2.32 -8.99
CA ARG A 83 6.37 2.50 -7.68
C ARG A 83 5.99 3.95 -7.43
N ALA A 84 6.88 4.89 -7.65
CA ALA A 84 6.63 6.31 -7.43
C ALA A 84 5.46 6.86 -8.25
N ASN A 85 5.18 6.28 -9.43
CA ASN A 85 4.14 6.75 -10.32
C ASN A 85 2.80 6.02 -10.17
N HIS A 86 2.83 4.74 -9.78
CA HIS A 86 1.67 3.84 -9.94
C HIS A 86 1.20 3.20 -8.63
N ILE A 87 2.03 3.20 -7.58
CA ILE A 87 1.71 2.53 -6.33
C ILE A 87 1.68 3.53 -5.18
N GLY A 88 0.53 3.62 -4.51
CA GLY A 88 0.41 4.24 -3.20
C GLY A 88 0.70 3.19 -2.11
N TYR A 89 1.37 3.60 -1.04
CA TYR A 89 1.66 2.70 0.07
C TYR A 89 1.34 3.37 1.41
N VAL A 90 0.43 2.78 2.18
CA VAL A 90 0.15 3.15 3.57
C VAL A 90 0.77 2.11 4.49
N PHE A 91 1.78 2.52 5.24
CA PHE A 91 2.53 1.67 6.16
C PHE A 91 1.85 1.58 7.53
N GLN A 92 2.06 0.49 8.24
CA GLN A 92 1.58 0.28 9.60
C GLN A 92 2.01 1.40 10.56
N GLN A 93 3.25 1.89 10.46
CA GLN A 93 3.79 3.00 11.28
C GLN A 93 3.74 4.36 10.55
N PHE A 94 2.90 4.51 9.53
CA PHE A 94 2.74 5.69 8.68
C PHE A 94 4.00 6.22 8.01
N ASN A 95 5.18 6.05 8.62
CA ASN A 95 6.48 6.50 8.11
C ASN A 95 6.50 7.98 7.65
N LEU A 96 5.81 8.84 8.42
CA LEU A 96 5.91 10.28 8.21
C LEU A 96 7.24 10.81 8.73
N VAL A 97 7.78 11.82 8.06
CA VAL A 97 8.95 12.54 8.54
C VAL A 97 8.49 13.45 9.70
N PRO A 98 8.90 13.19 10.95
CA PRO A 98 8.24 13.77 12.13
C PRO A 98 8.40 15.28 12.28
N TYR A 99 9.46 15.86 11.72
CA TYR A 99 9.75 17.29 11.76
C TYR A 99 9.19 18.07 10.56
N LEU A 100 8.73 17.40 9.51
CA LEU A 100 8.01 18.01 8.40
C LEU A 100 6.52 18.15 8.76
N ASP A 101 5.90 19.19 8.23
CA ASP A 101 4.46 19.36 8.33
C ASP A 101 3.69 18.42 7.38
N ALA A 102 2.35 18.47 7.42
CA ALA A 102 1.52 17.61 6.59
C ALA A 102 1.76 17.86 5.10
N LEU A 103 1.81 19.14 4.69
CA LEU A 103 2.01 19.51 3.29
C LEU A 103 3.36 19.04 2.77
N ASP A 104 4.44 19.21 3.53
CA ASP A 104 5.78 18.83 3.11
C ASP A 104 5.97 17.31 3.09
N ASN A 105 5.33 16.55 4.00
CA ASN A 105 5.30 15.10 3.92
C ASN A 105 4.65 14.60 2.62
N ILE A 106 3.58 15.25 2.16
CA ILE A 106 2.89 14.89 0.92
C ILE A 106 3.71 15.34 -0.31
N ARG A 107 4.24 16.58 -0.30
CA ARG A 107 5.11 17.10 -1.37
C ARG A 107 6.34 16.24 -1.60
N LEU A 108 6.90 15.68 -0.52
CA LEU A 108 8.05 14.79 -0.64
C LEU A 108 7.74 13.60 -1.54
N ALA A 109 6.58 12.95 -1.39
CA ALA A 109 6.16 11.86 -2.26
C ALA A 109 5.93 12.32 -3.72
N ASN A 110 5.36 13.50 -3.90
CA ASN A 110 5.11 14.06 -5.22
C ASN A 110 6.42 14.35 -6.00
N ARG A 111 7.49 14.76 -5.33
CA ARG A 111 8.79 15.01 -5.96
C ARG A 111 9.46 13.76 -6.53
N PHE A 112 9.16 12.58 -6.01
CA PHE A 112 9.68 11.32 -6.53
C PHE A 112 8.94 10.81 -7.77
N SER A 113 7.75 11.33 -8.06
CA SER A 113 7.03 11.01 -9.28
C SER A 113 7.76 11.59 -10.49
N SER A 114 8.02 10.73 -11.46
CA SER A 114 8.66 11.13 -12.74
C SER A 114 7.67 11.21 -13.88
N ARG A 115 6.37 11.34 -13.61
CA ARG A 115 5.37 11.61 -14.65
C ARG A 115 5.69 12.96 -15.30
N LYS A 116 6.53 12.94 -16.34
CA LYS A 116 7.03 14.13 -17.07
C LYS A 116 5.95 15.05 -17.65
N GLN A 117 4.68 14.67 -17.55
CA GLN A 117 3.53 15.43 -18.05
C GLN A 117 2.70 16.12 -16.96
N SER A 118 3.04 15.90 -15.70
CA SER A 118 2.43 16.67 -14.61
C SER A 118 3.51 17.48 -13.93
N PRO A 119 3.45 18.82 -13.98
CA PRO A 119 4.20 19.65 -13.04
C PRO A 119 3.88 19.17 -11.61
N GLU A 120 4.79 19.45 -10.66
CA GLU A 120 4.45 19.22 -9.23
C GLU A 120 3.00 19.60 -9.01
N ARG A 121 2.22 18.70 -8.41
CA ARG A 121 0.79 18.99 -8.19
C ARG A 121 0.67 20.36 -7.54
N PRO A 122 -0.20 21.22 -8.07
CA PRO A 122 -0.43 22.53 -7.48
C PRO A 122 -0.81 22.37 -6.01
N LEU A 123 -0.40 23.30 -5.19
CA LEU A 123 -0.72 23.28 -3.76
C LEU A 123 -2.22 23.14 -3.51
N SER A 124 -3.05 23.74 -4.37
CA SER A 124 -4.52 23.61 -4.34
C SER A 124 -5.02 22.17 -4.38
N ASP A 125 -4.37 21.30 -5.16
CA ASP A 125 -4.78 19.91 -5.30
C ASP A 125 -4.42 19.10 -4.05
N ILE A 126 -3.27 19.41 -3.44
CA ILE A 126 -2.86 18.79 -2.17
C ILE A 126 -3.80 19.23 -1.05
N GLN A 127 -4.19 20.52 -1.04
CA GLN A 127 -5.13 21.07 -0.07
C GLN A 127 -6.51 20.43 -0.23
N ALA A 128 -7.02 20.32 -1.45
CA ALA A 128 -8.29 19.64 -1.74
C ALA A 128 -8.27 18.15 -1.31
N LEU A 129 -7.14 17.48 -1.47
CA LEU A 129 -6.97 16.11 -0.99
C LEU A 129 -7.01 16.04 0.54
N LEU A 130 -6.34 16.96 1.25
CA LEU A 130 -6.38 17.03 2.71
C LEU A 130 -7.78 17.35 3.25
N GLU A 131 -8.49 18.28 2.62
CA GLU A 131 -9.89 18.59 2.94
C GLU A 131 -10.80 17.38 2.73
N GLY A 132 -10.66 16.69 1.59
CA GLY A 132 -11.38 15.45 1.31
C GLY A 132 -11.12 14.33 2.31
N LEU A 133 -9.94 14.33 2.92
CA LEU A 133 -9.55 13.45 4.02
C LEU A 133 -9.90 14.04 5.41
N GLN A 134 -10.68 15.12 5.47
CA GLN A 134 -11.14 15.76 6.69
C GLN A 134 -10.01 16.25 7.62
N LEU A 135 -8.88 16.68 7.06
CA LEU A 135 -7.81 17.35 7.80
C LEU A 135 -8.00 18.85 7.72
N SER A 136 -8.13 19.54 8.87
CA SER A 136 -8.39 20.98 8.89
C SER A 136 -7.17 21.79 8.47
N GLU A 137 -7.40 22.98 7.90
CA GLU A 137 -6.34 23.88 7.45
C GLU A 137 -5.33 24.22 8.57
N SER A 138 -5.81 24.36 9.82
CA SER A 138 -4.96 24.63 10.98
C SER A 138 -3.98 23.51 11.33
N GLU A 139 -4.15 22.32 10.72
CA GLU A 139 -3.32 21.14 10.95
C GLU A 139 -2.26 20.96 9.84
N TRP A 140 -2.44 21.59 8.69
CA TRP A 140 -1.57 21.39 7.53
C TRP A 140 -0.13 21.81 7.75
N SER A 141 0.08 22.88 8.53
CA SER A 141 1.40 23.44 8.87
C SER A 141 1.99 22.90 10.17
N LYS A 142 1.28 21.97 10.87
CA LYS A 142 1.81 21.35 12.08
C LYS A 142 2.82 20.25 11.73
N PRO A 143 3.97 20.19 12.40
CA PRO A 143 4.87 19.03 12.29
C PRO A 143 4.13 17.73 12.55
N ALA A 144 4.42 16.69 11.77
CA ALA A 144 3.75 15.39 11.89
C ALA A 144 3.83 14.81 13.31
N SER A 145 4.91 15.08 14.05
CA SER A 145 5.07 14.68 15.47
C SER A 145 4.08 15.34 16.42
N ARG A 146 3.40 16.42 16.02
CA ARG A 146 2.39 17.14 16.83
C ARG A 146 0.95 16.83 16.41
N LEU A 147 0.77 16.04 15.38
CA LEU A 147 -0.53 15.57 14.92
C LEU A 147 -0.99 14.38 15.78
N SER A 148 -2.30 14.26 16.01
CA SER A 148 -2.87 13.05 16.60
C SER A 148 -2.63 11.83 15.68
N ILE A 149 -2.76 10.62 16.20
CA ILE A 149 -2.57 9.39 15.43
C ILE A 149 -3.52 9.37 14.21
N GLY A 150 -4.80 9.74 14.39
CA GLY A 150 -5.77 9.82 13.29
C GLY A 150 -5.40 10.87 12.25
N GLN A 151 -4.85 12.03 12.67
CA GLN A 151 -4.37 13.06 11.74
C GLN A 151 -3.12 12.60 10.97
N GLN A 152 -2.15 11.97 11.64
CA GLN A 152 -0.98 11.38 10.99
C GLN A 152 -1.38 10.35 9.93
N GLN A 153 -2.37 9.55 10.23
CA GLN A 153 -2.92 8.55 9.34
C GLN A 153 -3.52 9.17 8.07
N ARG A 154 -4.32 10.23 8.22
CA ARG A 154 -4.89 10.98 7.08
C ARG A 154 -3.80 11.60 6.21
N VAL A 155 -2.73 12.13 6.81
CA VAL A 155 -1.56 12.61 6.08
C VAL A 155 -0.87 11.45 5.34
N ALA A 156 -0.77 10.27 5.94
CA ALA A 156 -0.18 9.10 5.28
C ALA A 156 -1.01 8.62 4.07
N ILE A 157 -2.35 8.65 4.18
CA ILE A 157 -3.24 8.38 3.04
C ILE A 157 -3.04 9.44 1.95
N ALA A 158 -3.08 10.74 2.31
CA ALA A 158 -2.87 11.82 1.35
C ALA A 158 -1.54 11.66 0.61
N ARG A 159 -0.47 11.33 1.33
CA ARG A 159 0.85 11.05 0.75
C ARG A 159 0.82 9.85 -0.21
N ALA A 160 0.08 8.80 0.13
CA ALA A 160 -0.04 7.63 -0.74
C ALA A 160 -0.86 7.93 -2.00
N LEU A 161 -1.84 8.84 -1.93
CA LEU A 161 -2.76 9.18 -3.02
C LEU A 161 -2.31 10.36 -3.89
N VAL A 162 -1.34 11.18 -3.43
CA VAL A 162 -0.96 12.42 -4.11
C VAL A 162 -0.56 12.23 -5.58
N ASN A 163 0.05 11.10 -5.92
CA ASN A 163 0.47 10.77 -7.28
C ASN A 163 -0.62 10.06 -8.10
N GLN A 164 -1.86 9.99 -7.62
CA GLN A 164 -2.97 9.28 -8.28
C GLN A 164 -2.60 7.85 -8.66
N PRO A 165 -2.24 7.01 -7.70
CA PRO A 165 -1.83 5.64 -7.98
C PRO A 165 -3.02 4.82 -8.49
N GLU A 166 -2.75 3.90 -9.39
CA GLU A 166 -3.73 2.91 -9.84
C GLU A 166 -3.85 1.73 -8.87
N VAL A 167 -2.80 1.49 -8.05
CA VAL A 167 -2.78 0.46 -7.00
C VAL A 167 -2.43 1.09 -5.65
N LEU A 168 -3.23 0.81 -4.64
CA LEU A 168 -2.98 1.21 -3.25
C LEU A 168 -2.76 -0.02 -2.39
N ILE A 169 -1.65 -0.04 -1.68
CA ILE A 169 -1.29 -1.07 -0.72
C ILE A 169 -1.43 -0.48 0.68
N ALA A 170 -2.16 -1.15 1.54
CA ALA A 170 -2.36 -0.75 2.93
C ALA A 170 -1.96 -1.90 3.87
N ASP A 171 -0.81 -1.78 4.53
CA ASP A 171 -0.23 -2.79 5.41
C ASP A 171 -0.57 -2.48 6.85
N GLU A 172 -1.58 -3.15 7.40
CA GLU A 172 -2.11 -3.01 8.77
C GLU A 172 -2.34 -1.54 9.22
N PRO A 173 -2.95 -0.68 8.39
CA PRO A 173 -2.97 0.77 8.63
C PRO A 173 -3.82 1.18 9.83
N THR A 174 -4.65 0.29 10.36
CA THR A 174 -5.58 0.55 11.46
C THR A 174 -5.15 -0.08 12.79
N SER A 175 -3.99 -0.75 12.84
CA SER A 175 -3.56 -1.54 14.01
C SER A 175 -3.33 -0.71 15.28
N SER A 176 -3.09 0.60 15.16
CA SER A 176 -2.86 1.52 16.27
C SER A 176 -4.07 2.38 16.63
N LEU A 177 -5.25 2.12 16.02
CA LEU A 177 -6.46 2.91 16.22
C LEU A 177 -7.43 2.23 17.20
N ASP A 178 -8.16 3.06 17.95
CA ASP A 178 -9.39 2.65 18.61
C ASP A 178 -10.51 2.41 17.57
N GLN A 179 -11.62 1.86 18.01
CA GLN A 179 -12.70 1.45 17.13
C GLN A 179 -13.30 2.62 16.34
N GLU A 180 -13.57 3.75 16.97
CA GLU A 180 -14.20 4.91 16.33
C GLU A 180 -13.29 5.52 15.24
N ASN A 181 -12.02 5.71 15.55
CA ASN A 181 -11.04 6.22 14.58
C ASN A 181 -10.81 5.23 13.42
N ARG A 182 -10.86 3.93 13.70
CA ARG A 182 -10.75 2.87 12.69
C ARG A 182 -11.91 2.90 11.69
N ASP A 183 -13.16 2.99 12.19
CA ASP A 183 -14.34 3.00 11.35
C ASP A 183 -14.37 4.27 10.47
N ASN A 184 -14.03 5.43 11.04
CA ASN A 184 -13.86 6.67 10.29
C ASN A 184 -12.77 6.57 9.21
N PHE A 185 -11.64 5.95 9.54
CA PHE A 185 -10.56 5.74 8.59
C PHE A 185 -11.01 4.89 7.41
N MET A 186 -11.66 3.75 7.70
CA MET A 186 -12.13 2.85 6.66
C MET A 186 -13.12 3.53 5.74
N GLN A 187 -14.07 4.30 6.30
CA GLN A 187 -15.03 5.05 5.48
C GLN A 187 -14.30 6.01 4.52
N VAL A 188 -13.40 6.84 5.04
CA VAL A 188 -12.65 7.83 4.23
C VAL A 188 -11.78 7.13 3.17
N LEU A 189 -11.12 6.03 3.52
CA LEU A 189 -10.29 5.26 2.59
C LEU A 189 -11.13 4.65 1.46
N MET A 190 -12.22 3.97 1.82
CA MET A 190 -13.07 3.28 0.84
C MET A 190 -13.76 4.27 -0.10
N ASP A 191 -14.22 5.43 0.40
CA ASP A 191 -14.78 6.50 -0.43
C ASP A 191 -13.78 7.01 -1.48
N GLN A 192 -12.49 7.15 -1.11
CA GLN A 192 -11.43 7.55 -2.05
C GLN A 192 -11.15 6.45 -3.09
N VAL A 193 -11.06 5.19 -2.63
CA VAL A 193 -10.80 4.02 -3.48
C VAL A 193 -11.90 3.86 -4.53
N GLU A 194 -13.17 3.97 -4.12
CA GLU A 194 -14.31 3.83 -5.03
C GLU A 194 -14.39 5.00 -6.02
N ARG A 195 -14.25 6.25 -5.53
CA ARG A 195 -14.30 7.45 -6.36
C ARG A 195 -13.26 7.44 -7.46
N ASP A 196 -12.02 7.09 -7.11
CA ASP A 196 -10.88 7.15 -8.02
C ASP A 196 -10.61 5.80 -8.72
N ARG A 197 -11.45 4.77 -8.46
CA ARG A 197 -11.36 3.40 -9.00
C ARG A 197 -9.99 2.76 -8.78
N ILE A 198 -9.44 2.96 -7.59
CA ILE A 198 -8.13 2.44 -7.22
C ILE A 198 -8.24 0.94 -6.90
N THR A 199 -7.30 0.14 -7.36
CA THR A 199 -7.16 -1.25 -6.91
C THR A 199 -6.56 -1.25 -5.50
N LEU A 200 -7.27 -1.78 -4.50
CA LEU A 200 -6.82 -1.79 -3.12
C LEU A 200 -6.43 -3.19 -2.65
N ILE A 201 -5.21 -3.34 -2.15
CA ILE A 201 -4.77 -4.51 -1.40
C ILE A 201 -4.63 -4.10 0.06
N PHE A 202 -5.60 -4.48 0.88
CA PHE A 202 -5.65 -4.13 2.29
C PHE A 202 -5.31 -5.34 3.14
N VAL A 203 -4.25 -5.22 3.93
CA VAL A 203 -3.78 -6.29 4.81
C VAL A 203 -4.13 -5.96 6.25
N SER A 204 -4.80 -6.86 6.94
CA SER A 204 -5.06 -6.77 8.37
C SER A 204 -5.27 -8.15 9.00
N HIS A 205 -5.05 -8.22 10.32
CA HIS A 205 -5.46 -9.35 11.15
C HIS A 205 -6.82 -9.12 11.84
N ASP A 206 -7.38 -7.92 11.74
CA ASP A 206 -8.64 -7.54 12.35
C ASP A 206 -9.83 -7.89 11.45
N ARG A 207 -10.51 -8.99 11.80
CA ARG A 207 -11.68 -9.48 11.05
C ARG A 207 -12.89 -8.55 11.06
N THR A 208 -12.95 -7.63 12.01
CA THR A 208 -14.09 -6.71 12.07
C THR A 208 -14.17 -5.79 10.86
N LEU A 209 -13.07 -5.67 10.10
CA LEU A 209 -12.99 -4.86 8.89
C LEU A 209 -13.44 -5.58 7.61
N GLU A 210 -13.60 -6.90 7.65
CA GLU A 210 -13.97 -7.72 6.48
C GLU A 210 -15.24 -7.22 5.79
N HIS A 211 -16.20 -6.69 6.55
CA HIS A 211 -17.49 -6.22 6.01
C HIS A 211 -17.37 -5.02 5.03
N HIS A 212 -16.24 -4.31 5.01
CA HIS A 212 -15.98 -3.25 4.03
C HIS A 212 -15.57 -3.80 2.65
N PHE A 213 -15.27 -5.09 2.53
CA PHE A 213 -14.71 -5.69 1.32
C PHE A 213 -15.62 -6.73 0.71
N LYS A 214 -15.73 -6.71 -0.61
CA LYS A 214 -16.46 -7.75 -1.36
C LYS A 214 -15.65 -9.04 -1.51
N ARG A 215 -14.32 -8.94 -1.43
CA ARG A 215 -13.40 -10.06 -1.54
C ARG A 215 -12.50 -10.11 -0.32
N VAL A 216 -12.59 -11.23 0.39
CA VAL A 216 -11.81 -11.53 1.59
C VAL A 216 -11.06 -12.82 1.34
N GLU A 217 -9.74 -12.79 1.50
CA GLU A 217 -8.88 -13.95 1.32
C GLU A 217 -7.93 -14.11 2.49
N ARG A 218 -7.48 -15.34 2.72
CA ARG A 218 -6.42 -15.64 3.67
C ARG A 218 -5.14 -15.90 2.91
N LEU A 219 -4.04 -15.34 3.38
CA LEU A 219 -2.74 -15.61 2.76
C LEU A 219 -2.40 -17.09 2.80
N SER A 220 -2.82 -17.83 3.84
CA SER A 220 -2.65 -19.29 3.92
C SER A 220 -3.33 -20.07 2.80
N ASP A 221 -4.39 -19.52 2.21
CA ASP A 221 -5.15 -20.21 1.17
C ASP A 221 -4.51 -20.05 -0.23
N ILE A 222 -3.67 -19.03 -0.39
CA ILE A 222 -2.96 -18.74 -1.63
C ILE A 222 -1.46 -19.04 -1.54
N ASN A 223 -0.88 -19.06 -0.33
CA ASN A 223 0.54 -19.34 -0.07
C ASN A 223 0.72 -20.76 0.44
N GLN A 224 1.26 -21.64 -0.38
CA GLN A 224 1.53 -23.04 -0.06
C GLN A 224 2.84 -23.23 0.75
N ALA A 225 3.55 -22.14 1.08
CA ALA A 225 4.72 -22.19 1.91
C ALA A 225 4.34 -22.62 3.33
N GLY A 226 4.78 -23.80 3.77
CA GLY A 226 4.51 -24.32 5.12
C GLY A 226 3.45 -25.43 5.20
N GLU A 227 2.83 -25.84 4.10
CA GLU A 227 2.00 -27.04 4.04
C GLU A 227 2.89 -28.30 3.88
N ARG A 228 3.38 -28.83 5.01
CA ARG A 228 3.84 -30.24 5.14
C ARG A 228 3.67 -30.71 6.56
#